data_8602835852f42535bb457dc4d3f15b8a
#
_entry.id   8602835852f42535bb457dc4d3f15b8a
#
_cell.length_a   1.000
_cell.length_b   1.000
_cell.length_c   1.000
_cell.angle_alpha   90.00
_cell.angle_beta   90.00
_cell.angle_gamma   90.00
#
_symmetry.space_group_name_H-M   'P 1'
#
loop_
_entity.id
_entity.type
_entity.pdbx_description
1 polymer ?
#
loop_
_entity_poly.entity_id
_entity_poly.type
_entity_poly.pdbx_seq_one_letter_code
_entity_poly.pdbx_strand_id
1 'polypeptide(L)'
;GDFIALQGTVCQSLYLLYSGRVRTNMVNEEGKQVTIEEIEAPRLLAPAFIFATDNRFPVNITTLTNCEVLVLNRTDFVDLMHREKIVMQNFLRIISDRSIFLSRKLNAFALQDLKTRLLAYLREHENPRSRQEIADILGVARPSLARVLSELADEGYLRIEKRKITVVRHKID
;
A
#
# COMPACT_ATOMS: atom_id res chain seq x y z
N GLY A 1 -24.54 -9.17 6.73
CA GLY A 1 -23.14 -9.02 6.89
C GLY A 1 -22.65 -9.45 8.27
N ASP A 2 -22.25 -10.73 8.39
CA ASP A 2 -21.69 -11.25 9.65
C ASP A 2 -20.22 -10.87 9.76
N PHE A 3 -19.73 -10.69 10.97
CA PHE A 3 -18.31 -10.44 11.21
C PHE A 3 -17.53 -11.75 11.20
N ILE A 4 -16.48 -11.81 10.38
CA ILE A 4 -15.46 -12.88 10.43
C ILE A 4 -14.39 -12.51 11.45
N ALA A 5 -13.99 -11.24 11.49
CA ALA A 5 -13.02 -10.71 12.45
C ALA A 5 -13.34 -9.26 12.79
N LEU A 6 -12.99 -8.85 14.01
CA LEU A 6 -13.15 -7.49 14.49
C LEU A 6 -11.78 -6.81 14.64
N GLN A 7 -11.70 -5.54 14.23
CA GLN A 7 -10.54 -4.69 14.42
C GLN A 7 -10.08 -4.70 15.89
N GLY A 8 -8.79 -4.85 16.13
CA GLY A 8 -8.18 -4.89 17.45
C GLY A 8 -8.25 -6.25 18.16
N THR A 9 -9.01 -7.22 17.67
CA THR A 9 -9.00 -8.58 18.23
C THR A 9 -7.78 -9.35 17.81
N VAL A 10 -7.36 -10.33 18.64
CA VAL A 10 -6.15 -11.12 18.41
C VAL A 10 -6.36 -12.14 17.29
N CYS A 11 -5.46 -12.15 16.33
CA CYS A 11 -5.44 -13.11 15.22
C CYS A 11 -4.69 -14.39 15.63
N GLN A 12 -5.42 -15.43 16.03
CA GLN A 12 -4.86 -16.72 16.46
C GLN A 12 -4.95 -17.81 15.42
N SER A 13 -5.59 -17.54 14.29
CA SER A 13 -5.85 -18.53 13.25
C SER A 13 -5.60 -17.95 11.86
N LEU A 14 -5.32 -18.85 10.91
CA LEU A 14 -5.35 -18.54 9.49
C LEU A 14 -6.79 -18.66 8.99
N TYR A 15 -7.25 -17.68 8.24
CA TYR A 15 -8.58 -17.65 7.64
C TYR A 15 -8.45 -17.76 6.13
N LEU A 16 -8.93 -18.82 5.52
CA LEU A 16 -9.04 -18.97 4.08
C LEU A 16 -10.50 -18.78 3.68
N LEU A 17 -10.78 -17.67 3.03
CA LEU A 17 -12.06 -17.47 2.35
C LEU A 17 -12.09 -18.43 1.16
N TYR A 18 -12.89 -19.50 1.27
CA TYR A 18 -13.02 -20.54 0.25
C TYR A 18 -14.06 -20.17 -0.82
N SER A 19 -15.20 -19.62 -0.39
CA SER A 19 -16.23 -19.10 -1.29
C SER A 19 -16.84 -17.81 -0.76
N GLY A 20 -17.41 -17.00 -1.65
CA GLY A 20 -18.08 -15.74 -1.32
C GLY A 20 -17.20 -14.50 -1.41
N ARG A 21 -17.72 -13.39 -0.88
CA ARG A 21 -17.05 -12.08 -0.87
C ARG A 21 -17.15 -11.45 0.52
N VAL A 22 -16.11 -10.76 0.92
CA VAL A 22 -16.04 -10.03 2.18
C VAL A 22 -15.58 -8.59 1.92
N ARG A 23 -15.89 -7.71 2.88
CA ARG A 23 -15.41 -6.32 2.91
C ARG A 23 -14.55 -6.12 4.14
N THR A 24 -13.43 -5.44 3.95
CA THR A 24 -12.61 -4.97 5.06
C THR A 24 -12.84 -3.48 5.27
N ASN A 25 -13.03 -3.08 6.51
CA ASN A 25 -13.19 -1.68 6.88
C ASN A 25 -12.43 -1.37 8.17
N MET A 26 -11.98 -0.14 8.27
CA MET A 26 -11.33 0.41 9.45
C MET A 26 -12.24 1.44 10.08
N VAL A 27 -12.31 1.44 11.41
CA VAL A 27 -13.00 2.46 12.19
C VAL A 27 -11.93 3.34 12.85
N ASN A 28 -11.99 4.65 12.61
CA ASN A 28 -11.10 5.60 13.28
C ASN A 28 -11.61 5.94 14.69
N GLU A 29 -10.80 6.71 15.44
CA GLU A 29 -11.14 7.13 16.82
C GLU A 29 -12.43 7.96 16.91
N GLU A 30 -12.81 8.62 15.81
CA GLU A 30 -14.06 9.40 15.71
C GLU A 30 -15.27 8.53 15.35
N GLY A 31 -15.10 7.20 15.21
CA GLY A 31 -16.15 6.26 14.81
C GLY A 31 -16.47 6.26 13.32
N LYS A 32 -15.71 6.98 12.49
CA LYS A 32 -15.91 7.00 11.05
C LYS A 32 -15.37 5.72 10.42
N GLN A 33 -16.21 5.08 9.63
CA GLN A 33 -15.88 3.85 8.93
C GLN A 33 -15.33 4.14 7.54
N VAL A 34 -14.18 3.53 7.22
CA VAL A 34 -13.54 3.61 5.90
C VAL A 34 -13.40 2.22 5.33
N THR A 35 -13.96 1.98 4.16
CA THR A 35 -13.76 0.74 3.41
C THR A 35 -12.35 0.71 2.85
N ILE A 36 -11.62 -0.36 3.13
CA ILE A 36 -10.25 -0.56 2.67
C ILE A 36 -10.21 -1.38 1.38
N GLU A 37 -10.89 -2.53 1.37
CA GLU A 37 -10.84 -3.48 0.26
C GLU A 37 -12.08 -4.37 0.27
N GLU A 38 -12.55 -4.78 -0.90
CA GLU A 38 -13.44 -5.93 -1.08
C GLU A 38 -12.61 -7.11 -1.58
N ILE A 39 -12.79 -8.25 -0.95
CA ILE A 39 -12.00 -9.46 -1.19
C ILE A 39 -12.92 -10.56 -1.67
N GLU A 40 -12.57 -11.17 -2.78
CA GLU A 40 -13.27 -12.31 -3.37
C GLU A 40 -12.47 -13.60 -3.18
N ALA A 41 -13.19 -14.69 -2.93
CA ALA A 41 -12.63 -16.01 -2.79
C ALA A 41 -12.03 -16.56 -4.12
N PRO A 42 -11.02 -17.46 -4.07
CA PRO A 42 -10.33 -17.96 -2.88
C PRO A 42 -9.22 -17.00 -2.41
N ARG A 43 -9.18 -16.68 -1.12
CA ARG A 43 -8.18 -15.73 -0.59
C ARG A 43 -7.88 -15.97 0.90
N LEU A 44 -6.61 -15.84 1.30
CA LEU A 44 -6.24 -15.73 2.71
C LEU A 44 -6.60 -14.34 3.24
N LEU A 45 -7.28 -14.29 4.38
CA LEU A 45 -7.64 -13.06 5.07
C LEU A 45 -6.60 -12.73 6.13
N ALA A 46 -6.06 -11.53 6.08
CA ALA A 46 -5.07 -11.00 7.03
C ALA A 46 -3.88 -11.95 7.34
N PRO A 47 -3.27 -12.64 6.35
CA PRO A 47 -2.29 -13.70 6.60
C PRO A 47 -1.02 -13.21 7.30
N ALA A 48 -0.68 -11.92 7.20
CA ALA A 48 0.50 -11.35 7.83
C ALA A 48 0.40 -11.29 9.36
N PHE A 49 -0.81 -11.30 9.92
CA PHE A 49 -1.02 -11.05 11.34
C PHE A 49 -0.93 -12.31 12.20
N ILE A 50 -1.08 -13.50 11.64
CA ILE A 50 -1.01 -14.75 12.41
C ILE A 50 0.35 -14.97 13.12
N PHE A 51 1.45 -14.46 12.53
CA PHE A 51 2.80 -14.57 13.07
C PHE A 51 3.42 -13.22 13.46
N ALA A 52 2.67 -12.13 13.32
CA ALA A 52 3.17 -10.81 13.69
C ALA A 52 3.35 -10.69 15.22
N THR A 53 4.31 -9.88 15.65
CA THR A 53 4.49 -9.53 17.07
C THR A 53 3.24 -8.81 17.60
N ASP A 54 2.73 -7.82 16.86
CA ASP A 54 1.39 -7.28 17.04
C ASP A 54 0.43 -8.02 16.11
N ASN A 55 -0.18 -9.06 16.66
CA ASN A 55 -1.05 -9.98 15.93
C ASN A 55 -2.54 -9.61 16.01
N ARG A 56 -2.86 -8.30 16.11
CA ARG A 56 -4.24 -7.83 16.13
C ARG A 56 -4.74 -7.55 14.71
N PHE A 57 -6.02 -7.86 14.45
CA PHE A 57 -6.63 -7.49 13.17
C PHE A 57 -6.63 -5.96 13.01
N PRO A 58 -6.08 -5.43 11.91
CA PRO A 58 -6.05 -3.97 11.69
C PRO A 58 -7.40 -3.42 11.21
N VAL A 59 -8.30 -4.30 10.79
CA VAL A 59 -9.59 -3.98 10.17
C VAL A 59 -10.67 -4.94 10.63
N ASN A 60 -11.93 -4.53 10.53
CA ASN A 60 -13.06 -5.45 10.56
C ASN A 60 -13.15 -6.20 9.23
N ILE A 61 -13.56 -7.46 9.27
CA ILE A 61 -13.86 -8.29 8.09
C ILE A 61 -15.31 -8.73 8.19
N THR A 62 -16.14 -8.27 7.24
CA THR A 62 -17.57 -8.54 7.19
C THR A 62 -17.96 -9.25 5.89
N THR A 63 -18.92 -10.18 5.97
CA THR A 63 -19.43 -10.88 4.79
C THR A 63 -20.30 -9.95 3.93
N LEU A 64 -20.14 -10.01 2.61
CA LEU A 64 -21.01 -9.36 1.62
C LEU A 64 -22.00 -10.34 0.99
N THR A 65 -21.62 -11.62 0.95
CA THR A 65 -22.44 -12.73 0.43
C THR A 65 -22.39 -13.89 1.41
N ASN A 66 -23.07 -15.00 1.11
CA ASN A 66 -22.81 -16.26 1.81
C ASN A 66 -21.33 -16.62 1.61
N CYS A 67 -20.62 -16.89 2.68
CA CYS A 67 -19.20 -17.18 2.69
C CYS A 67 -18.91 -18.51 3.37
N GLU A 68 -17.98 -19.25 2.80
CA GLU A 68 -17.35 -20.40 3.45
C GLU A 68 -15.91 -20.04 3.80
N VAL A 69 -15.57 -20.19 5.07
CA VAL A 69 -14.25 -19.83 5.60
C VAL A 69 -13.65 -21.02 6.32
N LEU A 70 -12.50 -21.49 5.83
CA LEU A 70 -11.70 -22.46 6.54
C LEU A 70 -10.83 -21.74 7.57
N VAL A 71 -10.96 -22.15 8.83
CA VAL A 71 -10.20 -21.60 9.94
C VAL A 71 -9.23 -22.64 10.47
N LEU A 72 -7.95 -22.33 10.45
CA LEU A 72 -6.88 -23.19 10.93
C LEU A 72 -6.09 -22.44 12.01
N ASN A 73 -6.02 -23.00 13.21
CA ASN A 73 -5.28 -22.37 14.29
C ASN A 73 -3.77 -22.31 13.99
N ARG A 74 -3.07 -21.39 14.64
CA ARG A 74 -1.65 -21.13 14.37
C ARG A 74 -0.78 -22.37 14.55
N THR A 75 -1.01 -23.20 15.57
CA THR A 75 -0.20 -24.37 15.86
C THR A 75 -0.36 -25.41 14.76
N ASP A 76 -1.59 -25.76 14.41
CA ASP A 76 -1.89 -26.74 13.35
C ASP A 76 -1.37 -26.24 11.98
N PHE A 77 -1.41 -24.92 11.74
CA PHE A 77 -0.85 -24.36 10.53
C PHE A 77 0.67 -24.45 10.47
N VAL A 78 1.36 -24.26 11.60
CA VAL A 78 2.82 -24.50 11.70
C VAL A 78 3.14 -25.97 11.43
N ASP A 79 2.40 -26.89 12.03
CA ASP A 79 2.57 -28.33 11.80
C ASP A 79 2.34 -28.72 10.34
N LEU A 80 1.32 -28.14 9.71
CA LEU A 80 1.04 -28.35 8.29
C LEU A 80 2.20 -27.84 7.41
N MET A 81 2.74 -26.66 7.70
CA MET A 81 3.89 -26.11 6.97
C MET A 81 5.16 -26.97 7.14
N HIS A 82 5.36 -27.60 8.30
CA HIS A 82 6.48 -28.51 8.51
C HIS A 82 6.33 -29.81 7.71
N ARG A 83 5.12 -30.35 7.60
CA ARG A 83 4.85 -31.58 6.85
C ARG A 83 4.84 -31.35 5.34
N GLU A 84 4.28 -30.21 4.90
CA GLU A 84 4.03 -29.90 3.50
C GLU A 84 4.81 -28.66 3.07
N LYS A 85 6.02 -28.86 2.54
CA LYS A 85 6.90 -27.77 2.09
C LYS A 85 6.22 -26.83 1.09
N ILE A 86 5.32 -27.36 0.25
CA ILE A 86 4.59 -26.54 -0.73
C ILE A 86 3.67 -25.53 -0.04
N VAL A 87 3.06 -25.88 1.09
CA VAL A 87 2.21 -24.97 1.88
C VAL A 87 3.06 -23.82 2.43
N MET A 88 4.21 -24.16 3.02
CA MET A 88 5.15 -23.15 3.52
C MET A 88 5.63 -22.20 2.41
N GLN A 89 6.06 -22.75 1.28
CA GLN A 89 6.54 -21.95 0.15
C GLN A 89 5.44 -21.01 -0.40
N ASN A 90 4.20 -21.51 -0.52
CA ASN A 90 3.07 -20.71 -0.98
C ASN A 90 2.72 -19.60 0.01
N PHE A 91 2.72 -19.88 1.31
CA PHE A 91 2.49 -18.90 2.35
C PHE A 91 3.56 -17.79 2.32
N LEU A 92 4.85 -18.16 2.27
CA LEU A 92 5.95 -17.19 2.17
C LEU A 92 5.84 -16.34 0.91
N ARG A 93 5.46 -16.92 -0.24
CA ARG A 93 5.22 -16.19 -1.47
C ARG A 93 4.10 -15.15 -1.30
N ILE A 94 2.96 -15.54 -0.73
CA ILE A 94 1.84 -14.63 -0.50
C ILE A 94 2.26 -13.44 0.37
N ILE A 95 3.01 -13.68 1.45
CA ILE A 95 3.50 -12.60 2.32
C ILE A 95 4.50 -11.71 1.58
N SER A 96 5.43 -12.29 0.84
CA SER A 96 6.45 -11.55 0.07
C SER A 96 5.81 -10.68 -1.01
N ASP A 97 4.86 -11.22 -1.78
CA ASP A 97 4.14 -10.48 -2.82
C ASP A 97 3.33 -9.31 -2.22
N ARG A 98 2.71 -9.52 -1.05
CA ARG A 98 2.01 -8.45 -0.33
C ARG A 98 2.96 -7.35 0.13
N SER A 99 4.14 -7.72 0.63
CA SER A 99 5.18 -6.77 1.04
C SER A 99 5.67 -5.92 -0.14
N ILE A 100 5.94 -6.55 -1.29
CA ILE A 100 6.34 -5.87 -2.53
C ILE A 100 5.23 -4.92 -3.00
N PHE A 101 3.97 -5.38 -2.97
CA PHE A 101 2.81 -4.56 -3.35
C PHE A 101 2.68 -3.31 -2.48
N LEU A 102 2.80 -3.45 -1.15
CA LEU A 102 2.75 -2.33 -0.21
C LEU A 102 3.91 -1.36 -0.42
N SER A 103 5.13 -1.86 -0.62
CA SER A 103 6.31 -1.04 -0.93
C SER A 103 6.10 -0.22 -2.21
N ARG A 104 5.54 -0.82 -3.25
CA ARG A 104 5.22 -0.10 -4.50
C ARG A 104 4.16 0.98 -4.30
N LYS A 105 3.12 0.70 -3.51
CA LYS A 105 2.10 1.71 -3.17
C LYS A 105 2.68 2.87 -2.38
N LEU A 106 3.49 2.60 -1.36
CA LEU A 106 4.17 3.65 -0.58
C LEU A 106 5.06 4.52 -1.47
N ASN A 107 5.83 3.91 -2.37
CA ASN A 107 6.64 4.65 -3.33
C ASN A 107 5.79 5.52 -4.27
N ALA A 108 4.65 5.01 -4.74
CA ALA A 108 3.74 5.78 -5.59
C ALA A 108 3.16 7.01 -4.85
N PHE A 109 2.74 6.84 -3.59
CA PHE A 109 2.29 7.96 -2.75
C PHE A 109 3.39 9.00 -2.51
N ALA A 110 4.60 8.54 -2.16
CA ALA A 110 5.75 9.41 -1.94
C ALA A 110 6.11 10.21 -3.21
N LEU A 111 6.00 9.61 -4.40
CA LEU A 111 6.25 10.28 -5.67
C LEU A 111 5.16 11.30 -6.04
N GLN A 112 3.87 10.99 -5.74
CA GLN A 112 2.79 11.94 -5.93
C GLN A 112 2.95 13.18 -5.04
N ASP A 113 3.28 13.00 -3.77
CA ASP A 113 3.57 14.11 -2.87
C ASP A 113 4.78 14.92 -3.37
N LEU A 114 5.82 14.24 -3.85
CA LEU A 114 6.99 14.90 -4.43
C LEU A 114 6.67 15.72 -5.69
N LYS A 115 5.77 15.26 -6.57
CA LYS A 115 5.30 16.05 -7.73
C LYS A 115 4.69 17.37 -7.28
N THR A 116 3.78 17.32 -6.32
CA THR A 116 3.10 18.52 -5.79
C THR A 116 4.09 19.47 -5.14
N ARG A 117 4.99 18.97 -4.29
CA ARG A 117 6.02 19.77 -3.61
C ARG A 117 7.01 20.37 -4.60
N LEU A 118 7.41 19.64 -5.61
CA LEU A 118 8.33 20.12 -6.67
C LEU A 118 7.69 21.21 -7.51
N LEU A 119 6.41 21.05 -7.91
CA LEU A 119 5.70 22.09 -8.66
C LEU A 119 5.51 23.35 -7.83
N ALA A 120 5.17 23.24 -6.55
CA ALA A 120 5.08 24.38 -5.64
C ALA A 120 6.43 25.12 -5.54
N TYR A 121 7.51 24.38 -5.30
CA TYR A 121 8.86 24.95 -5.24
C TYR A 121 9.26 25.68 -6.53
N LEU A 122 9.01 25.07 -7.70
CA LEU A 122 9.36 25.65 -9.00
C LEU A 122 8.50 26.88 -9.37
N ARG A 123 7.30 27.01 -8.79
CA ARG A 123 6.46 28.21 -8.97
C ARG A 123 6.99 29.43 -8.20
N GLU A 124 7.52 29.19 -7.00
CA GLU A 124 8.05 30.22 -6.13
C GLU A 124 9.46 30.67 -6.53
N HIS A 125 10.18 29.84 -7.30
CA HIS A 125 11.57 30.09 -7.66
C HIS A 125 11.77 30.13 -9.18
N GLU A 126 11.80 31.31 -9.77
CA GLU A 126 11.96 31.53 -11.23
C GLU A 126 13.28 31.00 -11.82
N ASN A 127 14.32 30.91 -11.00
CA ASN A 127 15.62 30.35 -11.37
C ASN A 127 15.95 29.15 -10.47
N PRO A 128 15.49 27.95 -10.83
CA PRO A 128 15.76 26.78 -10.00
C PRO A 128 17.26 26.49 -9.90
N ARG A 129 17.66 26.20 -8.69
CA ARG A 129 19.02 25.78 -8.33
C ARG A 129 19.41 24.47 -9.03
N SER A 130 20.63 24.00 -8.79
CA SER A 130 21.04 22.70 -9.33
C SER A 130 20.08 21.57 -8.86
N ARG A 131 19.96 20.50 -9.67
CA ARG A 131 19.11 19.36 -9.31
C ARG A 131 19.48 18.75 -7.95
N GLN A 132 20.74 18.84 -7.56
CA GLN A 132 21.18 18.37 -6.25
C GLN A 132 20.59 19.25 -5.14
N GLU A 133 20.70 20.56 -5.26
CA GLU A 133 20.15 21.49 -4.27
C GLU A 133 18.62 21.39 -4.15
N ILE A 134 17.92 21.19 -5.27
CA ILE A 134 16.46 20.94 -5.24
C ILE A 134 16.15 19.63 -4.49
N ALA A 135 16.92 18.57 -4.72
CA ALA A 135 16.75 17.29 -4.04
C ALA A 135 16.99 17.45 -2.52
N ASP A 136 18.02 18.18 -2.14
CA ASP A 136 18.36 18.45 -0.73
C ASP A 136 17.27 19.29 -0.05
N ILE A 137 16.77 20.32 -0.71
CA ILE A 137 15.67 21.18 -0.20
C ILE A 137 14.38 20.38 -0.01
N LEU A 138 14.05 19.51 -0.97
CA LEU A 138 12.84 18.67 -0.89
C LEU A 138 13.03 17.43 -0.03
N GLY A 139 14.24 17.18 0.49
CA GLY A 139 14.55 16.04 1.34
C GLY A 139 14.43 14.69 0.62
N VAL A 140 14.82 14.61 -0.65
CA VAL A 140 14.68 13.41 -1.48
C VAL A 140 15.99 13.02 -2.15
N ALA A 141 16.11 11.75 -2.51
CA ALA A 141 17.24 11.27 -3.28
C ALA A 141 17.21 11.86 -4.71
N ARG A 142 18.38 12.25 -5.23
CA ARG A 142 18.53 12.80 -6.59
C ARG A 142 17.92 11.94 -7.70
N PRO A 143 18.00 10.58 -7.68
CA PRO A 143 17.30 9.74 -8.65
C PRO A 143 15.77 9.88 -8.61
N SER A 144 15.18 9.99 -7.42
CA SER A 144 13.72 10.20 -7.25
C SER A 144 13.29 11.54 -7.83
N LEU A 145 14.04 12.61 -7.56
CA LEU A 145 13.81 13.92 -8.18
C LEU A 145 13.92 13.86 -9.71
N ALA A 146 14.96 13.21 -10.25
CA ALA A 146 15.17 13.10 -11.69
C ALA A 146 14.00 12.38 -12.37
N ARG A 147 13.48 11.32 -11.77
CA ARG A 147 12.30 10.59 -12.25
C ARG A 147 11.08 11.49 -12.28
N VAL A 148 10.78 12.19 -11.21
CA VAL A 148 9.60 13.08 -11.13
C VAL A 148 9.71 14.26 -12.09
N LEU A 149 10.91 14.82 -12.29
CA LEU A 149 11.14 15.85 -13.31
C LEU A 149 10.83 15.33 -14.73
N SER A 150 11.25 14.11 -15.06
CA SER A 150 10.96 13.48 -16.35
C SER A 150 9.45 13.27 -16.53
N GLU A 151 8.78 12.68 -15.54
CA GLU A 151 7.33 12.44 -15.56
C GLU A 151 6.55 13.74 -15.76
N LEU A 152 6.89 14.81 -15.03
CA LEU A 152 6.23 16.12 -15.17
C LEU A 152 6.51 16.79 -16.53
N ALA A 153 7.68 16.54 -17.11
CA ALA A 153 7.99 17.01 -18.46
C ALA A 153 7.18 16.22 -19.52
N ASP A 154 7.09 14.91 -19.40
CA ASP A 154 6.32 14.04 -20.30
C ASP A 154 4.81 14.35 -20.22
N GLU A 155 4.30 14.67 -19.03
CA GLU A 155 2.93 15.13 -18.79
C GLU A 155 2.69 16.59 -19.27
N GLY A 156 3.76 17.30 -19.65
CA GLY A 156 3.70 18.68 -20.18
C GLY A 156 3.53 19.78 -19.12
N TYR A 157 3.75 19.48 -17.84
CA TYR A 157 3.76 20.49 -16.77
C TYR A 157 5.08 21.26 -16.70
N LEU A 158 6.17 20.66 -17.17
CA LEU A 158 7.50 21.28 -17.20
C LEU A 158 8.09 21.24 -18.61
N ARG A 159 8.92 22.26 -18.90
CA ARG A 159 9.85 22.25 -20.03
C ARG A 159 11.27 22.25 -19.47
N ILE A 160 12.07 21.26 -19.88
CA ILE A 160 13.47 21.11 -19.45
C ILE A 160 14.38 21.32 -20.65
N GLU A 161 15.12 22.42 -20.65
CA GLU A 161 16.07 22.75 -21.71
C GLU A 161 17.48 22.87 -21.10
N LYS A 162 18.37 21.91 -21.45
CA LYS A 162 19.73 21.80 -20.89
C LYS A 162 19.74 21.78 -19.36
N ARG A 163 19.90 22.93 -18.71
CA ARG A 163 19.93 23.11 -17.24
C ARG A 163 18.76 23.92 -16.71
N LYS A 164 17.90 24.44 -17.58
CA LYS A 164 16.77 25.30 -17.20
C LYS A 164 15.50 24.46 -17.10
N ILE A 165 14.80 24.60 -15.99
CA ILE A 165 13.49 23.97 -15.74
C ILE A 165 12.47 25.09 -15.71
N THR A 166 11.44 25.04 -16.54
CA THR A 166 10.39 26.05 -16.64
C THR A 166 9.03 25.40 -16.45
N VAL A 167 8.18 25.99 -15.60
CA VAL A 167 6.81 25.54 -15.38
C VAL A 167 5.92 26.05 -16.51
N VAL A 168 5.13 25.16 -17.12
CA VAL A 168 4.16 25.51 -18.17
C VAL A 168 2.85 25.93 -17.51
N ARG A 169 2.60 27.25 -17.46
CA ARG A 169 1.48 27.85 -16.69
C ARG A 169 0.07 27.50 -17.19
N HIS A 170 -0.11 27.04 -18.43
CA HIS A 170 -1.46 26.77 -19.00
C HIS A 170 -2.09 25.42 -18.64
N LYS A 171 -1.44 24.59 -17.82
CA LYS A 171 -1.96 23.28 -17.43
C LYS A 171 -2.25 23.14 -15.93
N ILE A 172 -2.17 24.22 -15.17
CA ILE A 172 -2.16 24.15 -13.70
C ILE A 172 -3.21 25.10 -13.06
N ASP A 173 -4.18 25.59 -13.82
CA ASP A 173 -5.36 26.30 -13.31
C ASP A 173 -6.50 25.34 -12.99
#